data_e93e71c1ee46897aabd9169632681fd1
#
_entry.id   e93e71c1ee46897aabd9169632681fd1
#
_cell.length_a   1.000
_cell.length_b   1.000
_cell.length_c   1.000
_cell.angle_alpha   90.00
_cell.angle_beta   90.00
_cell.angle_gamma   90.00
#
_symmetry.space_group_name_H-M   'P 1'
#
loop_
_entity.id
_entity.type
_entity.pdbx_description
1 polymer ?
#
loop_
_entity_poly.entity_id
_entity_poly.type
_entity_poly.pdbx_seq_one_letter_code
_entity_poly.pdbx_strand_id
1 'polypeptide(L)' 'MIDDDLSLLLEFLRFPSVSTAPSRNPAVAQCADWLAGQIRDAGLSVEVIPTPGHPVVLAKNSHVPGRPTVLIYGHYD' A
#
# COMPACT_ATOMS: atom_id res chain seq x y z
N MET A 1 -14.65 -5.39 11.00
CA MET A 1 -14.75 -5.20 12.45
C MET A 1 -13.66 -4.25 12.91
N ILE A 2 -13.93 -3.38 13.87
CA ILE A 2 -12.96 -2.38 14.40
C ILE A 2 -11.69 -3.08 14.93
N ASP A 3 -11.86 -4.23 15.62
CA ASP A 3 -10.71 -4.97 16.17
C ASP A 3 -9.81 -5.54 15.06
N ASP A 4 -10.38 -5.99 13.94
CA ASP A 4 -9.63 -6.48 12.79
C ASP A 4 -8.90 -5.32 12.10
N ASP A 5 -9.56 -4.18 11.94
CA ASP A 5 -8.97 -2.99 11.36
C ASP A 5 -7.84 -2.46 12.23
N LEU A 6 -8.03 -2.45 13.54
CA LEU A 6 -6.98 -2.04 14.48
C LEU A 6 -5.79 -3.00 14.42
N SER A 7 -6.02 -4.30 14.34
CA SER A 7 -4.96 -5.29 14.22
C SER A 7 -4.15 -5.08 12.94
N LEU A 8 -4.81 -4.81 11.82
CA LEU A 8 -4.14 -4.52 10.55
C LEU A 8 -3.31 -3.24 10.63
N LEU A 9 -3.86 -2.19 11.27
CA LEU A 9 -3.12 -0.95 11.46
C LEU A 9 -1.87 -1.17 12.30
N LEU A 10 -1.97 -1.92 13.39
CA LEU A 10 -0.82 -2.23 14.24
C LEU A 10 0.23 -3.06 13.50
N GLU A 11 -0.19 -4.00 12.67
CA GLU A 11 0.70 -4.78 11.82
C GLU A 11 1.44 -3.88 10.82
N PHE A 12 0.73 -2.97 10.18
CA PHE A 12 1.30 -1.97 9.28
C PHE A 12 2.35 -1.12 9.98
N LEU A 13 2.05 -0.65 11.18
CA LEU A 13 2.95 0.22 11.97
C LEU A 13 4.21 -0.51 12.47
N ARG A 14 4.26 -1.82 12.44
CA ARG A 14 5.45 -2.60 12.83
C ARG A 14 6.54 -2.61 11.77
N PHE A 15 6.22 -2.30 10.52
CA PHE A 15 7.25 -2.20 9.50
C PHE A 15 8.12 -0.97 9.76
N PRO A 16 9.45 -1.13 9.93
CA PRO A 16 10.35 0.01 10.09
C PRO A 16 10.62 0.66 8.71
N SER A 17 9.57 1.06 8.02
CA SER A 17 9.60 1.57 6.65
C SER A 17 10.01 3.04 6.60
N VAL A 18 11.21 3.35 7.09
CA VAL A 18 11.76 4.69 7.10
C VAL A 18 12.35 5.01 5.74
N SER A 19 11.64 5.78 4.93
CA SER A 19 11.99 6.03 3.51
C SER A 19 13.28 6.83 3.34
N THR A 20 13.66 7.60 4.36
CA THR A 20 14.87 8.43 4.33
C THR A 20 16.12 7.71 4.86
N ALA A 21 16.00 6.48 5.31
CA ALA A 21 17.11 5.70 5.83
C ALA A 21 17.44 4.55 4.86
N PRO A 22 18.55 4.62 4.09
CA PRO A 22 18.88 3.58 3.11
C PRO A 22 18.98 2.17 3.69
N SER A 23 19.39 2.04 4.96
CA SER A 23 19.43 0.74 5.65
C SER A 23 18.04 0.13 5.84
N ARG A 24 16.96 0.91 5.69
CA ARG A 24 15.58 0.46 5.81
C ARG A 24 14.92 0.18 4.46
N ASN A 25 15.63 0.32 3.34
CA ASN A 25 15.07 0.05 2.02
C ASN A 25 14.41 -1.34 1.91
N PRO A 26 14.99 -2.43 2.45
CA PRO A 26 14.31 -3.72 2.44
C PRO A 26 12.98 -3.71 3.21
N ALA A 27 12.92 -3.00 4.34
CA ALA A 27 11.69 -2.88 5.14
C ALA A 27 10.62 -2.08 4.39
N VAL A 28 11.02 -1.04 3.66
CA VAL A 28 10.10 -0.25 2.82
C VAL A 28 9.51 -1.13 1.72
N ALA A 29 10.33 -1.93 1.04
CA ALA A 29 9.86 -2.85 0.01
C ALA A 29 8.92 -3.93 0.57
N GLN A 30 9.22 -4.48 1.74
CA GLN A 30 8.37 -5.45 2.43
C GLN A 30 7.03 -4.83 2.82
N CYS A 31 7.04 -3.59 3.28
CA CYS A 31 5.82 -2.86 3.62
C CYS A 31 4.94 -2.65 2.38
N ALA A 32 5.54 -2.29 1.25
CA ALA A 32 4.81 -2.13 -0.01
C ALA A 32 4.15 -3.45 -0.44
N ASP A 33 4.86 -4.56 -0.35
CA ASP A 33 4.33 -5.87 -0.71
C ASP A 33 3.19 -6.31 0.23
N TRP A 34 3.36 -6.07 1.52
CA TRP A 34 2.31 -6.35 2.50
C TRP A 34 1.06 -5.53 2.21
N LEU A 35 1.22 -4.23 1.97
CA LEU A 35 0.12 -3.32 1.65
C LEU A 35 -0.61 -3.77 0.37
N ALA A 36 0.15 -4.13 -0.67
CA ALA A 36 -0.42 -4.64 -1.91
C ALA A 36 -1.28 -5.89 -1.68
N GLY A 37 -0.83 -6.79 -0.81
CA GLY A 37 -1.59 -7.96 -0.41
C GLY A 37 -2.90 -7.61 0.29
N GLN A 38 -2.88 -6.64 1.21
CA GLN A 38 -4.08 -6.17 1.91
C GLN A 38 -5.09 -5.54 0.93
N ILE A 39 -4.60 -4.74 -0.01
CA ILE A 39 -5.45 -4.10 -1.02
C ILE A 39 -6.07 -5.16 -1.95
N ARG A 40 -5.29 -6.17 -2.32
CA ARG A 40 -5.77 -7.27 -3.16
C ARG A 40 -6.86 -8.06 -2.44
N ASP A 41 -6.68 -8.32 -1.17
CA ASP A 41 -7.67 -9.01 -0.34
C ASP A 41 -8.97 -8.20 -0.18
N ALA A 42 -8.87 -6.87 -0.28
CA ALA A 42 -10.05 -6.00 -0.28
C ALA A 42 -10.80 -6.00 -1.62
N GLY A 43 -10.29 -6.68 -2.65
CA GLY A 43 -10.96 -6.85 -3.93
C GLY A 43 -10.54 -5.87 -5.02
N LEU A 44 -9.46 -5.13 -4.82
CA LEU A 44 -8.95 -4.21 -5.84
C LEU A 44 -7.84 -4.85 -6.67
N SER A 45 -7.68 -4.38 -7.90
CA SER A 45 -6.49 -4.66 -8.69
C SER A 45 -5.34 -3.83 -8.13
N VAL A 46 -4.16 -4.44 -7.98
CA VAL A 46 -3.02 -3.74 -7.41
C VAL A 46 -1.73 -4.11 -8.15
N GLU A 47 -0.88 -3.10 -8.32
CA GLU A 47 0.47 -3.26 -8.84
C GLU A 47 1.47 -2.63 -7.88
N VAL A 48 2.61 -3.29 -7.69
CA VAL A 48 3.78 -2.70 -7.05
C VAL A 48 4.73 -2.30 -8.16
N ILE A 49 4.89 -0.99 -8.36
CA ILE A 49 5.62 -0.43 -9.49
C ILE A 49 7.01 -0.04 -9.01
N PRO A 50 8.08 -0.68 -9.54
CA PRO A 50 9.44 -0.28 -9.19
C PRO A 50 9.74 1.11 -9.74
N THR A 51 10.50 1.88 -8.98
CA THR A 51 10.97 3.21 -9.37
C THR A 51 12.46 3.31 -9.05
N PRO A 52 13.16 4.37 -9.50
CA PRO A 52 14.53 4.61 -9.04
C PRO A 52 14.63 4.82 -7.51
N GLY A 53 13.54 5.24 -6.87
CA GLY A 53 13.42 5.32 -5.41
C GLY A 53 12.66 4.13 -4.84
N HIS A 54 11.72 4.40 -3.94
CA HIS A 54 10.90 3.35 -3.35
C HIS A 54 9.76 2.95 -4.28
N PRO A 55 9.23 1.70 -4.16
CA PRO A 55 8.15 1.28 -5.03
C PRO A 55 6.86 2.05 -4.80
N VAL A 56 6.09 2.21 -5.86
CA VAL A 56 4.75 2.80 -5.81
C VAL A 56 3.73 1.66 -5.81
N VAL A 57 2.77 1.73 -4.91
CA VAL A 57 1.63 0.81 -4.88
C VAL A 57 0.45 1.51 -5.55
N LEU A 58 0.02 0.99 -6.69
CA LEU A 58 -1.11 1.51 -7.45
C LEU A 58 -2.25 0.51 -7.42
N ALA A 59 -3.40 0.95 -6.97
CA ALA A 59 -4.59 0.12 -6.91
C ALA A 59 -5.78 0.81 -7.57
N LYS A 60 -6.67 0.02 -8.14
CA LYS A 60 -7.88 0.56 -8.77
C LYS A 60 -9.00 -0.49 -8.78
N ASN A 61 -10.23 -0.02 -8.76
CA ASN A 61 -11.39 -0.85 -9.02
C ASN A 61 -11.72 -0.85 -10.53
N SER A 62 -12.72 -1.63 -10.91
CA SER A 62 -13.18 -1.66 -12.30
C SER A 62 -13.80 -0.33 -12.69
N HIS A 63 -13.40 0.18 -13.84
CA HIS A 63 -13.96 1.41 -14.39
C HIS A 63 -15.42 1.20 -14.80
N VAL A 64 -16.26 2.14 -14.43
CA VAL A 64 -17.68 2.18 -14.86
C VAL A 64 -17.87 3.42 -15.71
N PRO A 65 -18.14 3.29 -17.02
CA PRO A 65 -18.36 4.46 -17.88
C PRO A 65 -19.46 5.36 -17.35
N GLY A 66 -19.24 6.66 -17.44
CA GLY A 66 -20.20 7.66 -16.94
C GLY A 66 -20.11 7.94 -15.45
N ARG A 67 -19.30 7.20 -14.69
CA ARG A 67 -19.05 7.45 -13.27
C ARG A 67 -17.78 8.28 -13.08
N PRO A 68 -17.74 9.17 -12.09
CA PRO A 68 -16.52 9.94 -11.80
C PRO A 68 -15.41 9.03 -11.29
N THR A 69 -14.17 9.43 -11.55
CA THR A 69 -12.99 8.77 -10.99
C THR A 69 -12.46 9.60 -9.83
N VAL A 70 -12.20 8.93 -8.70
CA VAL A 70 -11.61 9.55 -7.51
C VAL A 70 -10.23 8.98 -7.33
N LEU A 71 -9.23 9.85 -7.20
CA LEU A 71 -7.86 9.47 -6.86
C LEU A 71 -7.61 9.71 -5.37
N ILE A 72 -7.17 8.68 -4.68
CA ILE A 72 -6.77 8.76 -3.27
C ILE A 72 -5.26 8.57 -3.21
N TYR A 73 -4.57 9.48 -2.55
CA TYR A 73 -3.13 9.44 -2.37
C TYR A 73 -2.80 9.32 -0.89
N GLY A 74 -1.82 8.49 -0.57
CA GLY A 74 -1.35 8.30 0.79
C GLY A 74 0.06 7.74 0.83
N HIS A 75 0.57 7.55 2.03
CA HIS A 75 1.92 7.05 2.30
C HIS A 75 1.86 5.69 2.99
N TYR A 76 2.92 4.89 2.78
CA TYR A 76 3.14 3.66 3.54
C TYR A 76 4.47 3.67 4.31
N ASP A 77 5.22 4.75 4.21
CA ASP A 77 6.44 4.97 4.99
C ASP A 77 6.16 5.66 6.33
#